data_ef44f577d17feb5a9949812431142e8b
#
_entry.id   ef44f577d17feb5a9949812431142e8b
#
_cell.length_a   1.000
_cell.length_b   1.000
_cell.length_c   1.000
_cell.angle_alpha   90.00
_cell.angle_beta   90.00
_cell.angle_gamma   90.00
#
_symmetry.space_group_name_H-M   'P 1'
#
loop_
_entity.id
_entity.type
_entity.pdbx_description
1 polymer ?
#
loop_
_entity_poly.entity_id
_entity_poly.type
_entity_poly.pdbx_seq_one_letter_code
_entity_poly.pdbx_strand_id
1 'polypeptide(L)'
;MNEKVLGHFLRYKRNHVDLSNYSVDIKRRRRTPGLSRDEVAVMAHVSVDWYTRIEQGRISVTPSANVLADLCRVLNFTRPEIEYVFNLVSAVPPRTEYKEVSDTALNLIDSYHAPAFIMDRNLTLLATNPIFQQLYGDWNLTTLLNRNWVWRTFNSDLFRNALTSWSQYSQYVVAVFRKIYSENPDSKFLLQVFNSVKKDPSFIEVWDTLAVSNFKTQRLLLNNHSVGELYLIENILEIPEVDQYVVFEDAGDQATLNKLQSMMCR
;
A
#
# COMPACT_ATOMS: atom_id res chain seq x y z
N MET A 1 -3.09 -27.60 -12.03
CA MET A 1 -4.06 -27.77 -10.92
C MET A 1 -4.73 -26.46 -10.57
N ASN A 2 -4.00 -25.38 -10.52
CA ASN A 2 -4.51 -24.05 -10.18
C ASN A 2 -5.52 -23.48 -11.19
N GLU A 3 -5.34 -23.80 -12.50
CA GLU A 3 -6.23 -23.32 -13.56
C GLU A 3 -7.67 -23.85 -13.39
N LYS A 4 -7.82 -25.10 -12.94
CA LYS A 4 -9.14 -25.68 -12.65
C LYS A 4 -9.79 -25.01 -11.44
N VAL A 5 -8.99 -24.68 -10.42
CA VAL A 5 -9.46 -24.00 -9.21
C VAL A 5 -9.91 -22.57 -9.57
N LEU A 6 -9.10 -21.83 -10.34
CA LEU A 6 -9.44 -20.51 -10.85
C LEU A 6 -10.75 -20.55 -11.66
N GLY A 7 -10.86 -21.48 -12.63
CA GLY A 7 -12.05 -21.60 -13.46
C GLY A 7 -13.31 -21.92 -12.66
N HIS A 8 -13.19 -22.79 -11.64
CA HIS A 8 -14.28 -23.09 -10.73
C HIS A 8 -14.72 -21.86 -9.93
N PHE A 9 -13.75 -21.09 -9.42
CA PHE A 9 -13.99 -19.90 -8.63
C PHE A 9 -14.69 -18.80 -9.46
N LEU A 10 -14.19 -18.54 -10.67
CA LEU A 10 -14.82 -17.59 -11.61
C LEU A 10 -16.26 -17.98 -11.94
N ARG A 11 -16.50 -19.28 -12.21
CA ARG A 11 -17.84 -19.81 -12.48
C ARG A 11 -18.76 -19.65 -11.29
N TYR A 12 -18.28 -19.94 -10.09
CA TYR A 12 -19.03 -19.77 -8.85
C TYR A 12 -19.47 -18.31 -8.68
N LYS A 13 -18.52 -17.38 -8.74
CA LYS A 13 -18.80 -15.94 -8.60
C LYS A 13 -19.78 -15.45 -9.67
N ARG A 14 -19.56 -15.80 -10.94
CA ARG A 14 -20.45 -15.42 -12.03
C ARG A 14 -21.93 -15.88 -11.80
N ASN A 15 -22.12 -17.05 -11.23
CA ASN A 15 -23.45 -17.59 -10.96
C ASN A 15 -24.13 -16.95 -9.74
N HIS A 16 -23.37 -16.31 -8.85
CA HIS A 16 -23.85 -15.80 -7.55
C HIS A 16 -23.76 -14.27 -7.43
N VAL A 17 -23.41 -13.54 -8.48
CA VAL A 17 -23.45 -12.07 -8.45
C VAL A 17 -24.90 -11.59 -8.30
N ASP A 18 -25.07 -10.50 -7.56
CA ASP A 18 -26.34 -9.80 -7.50
C ASP A 18 -26.55 -8.98 -8.78
N LEU A 19 -27.53 -9.39 -9.59
CA LEU A 19 -27.83 -8.76 -10.87
C LEU A 19 -28.35 -7.33 -10.75
N SER A 20 -28.80 -6.90 -9.57
CA SER A 20 -29.22 -5.52 -9.33
C SER A 20 -28.09 -4.50 -9.53
N ASN A 21 -26.85 -4.94 -9.41
CA ASN A 21 -25.64 -4.12 -9.59
C ASN A 21 -25.20 -3.98 -11.06
N TYR A 22 -25.96 -4.58 -12.00
CA TYR A 22 -25.58 -4.61 -13.42
C TYR A 22 -26.71 -4.11 -14.31
N SER A 23 -26.35 -3.39 -15.37
CA SER A 23 -27.31 -2.95 -16.41
C SER A 23 -27.65 -4.09 -17.37
N VAL A 24 -28.20 -5.18 -16.84
CA VAL A 24 -28.59 -6.36 -17.63
C VAL A 24 -30.12 -6.51 -17.64
N ASP A 25 -30.68 -7.03 -18.74
CA ASP A 25 -32.14 -7.25 -18.84
C ASP A 25 -32.55 -8.44 -17.95
N ILE A 26 -33.05 -8.11 -16.75
CA ILE A 26 -33.51 -9.10 -15.77
C ILE A 26 -34.85 -9.76 -16.22
N LYS A 27 -35.63 -9.12 -17.09
CA LYS A 27 -36.91 -9.63 -17.54
C LYS A 27 -36.81 -10.79 -18.55
N ARG A 28 -35.65 -10.98 -19.17
CA ARG A 28 -35.43 -12.08 -20.10
C ARG A 28 -35.30 -13.40 -19.33
N ARG A 29 -35.93 -14.48 -19.82
CA ARG A 29 -35.80 -15.83 -19.23
C ARG A 29 -34.32 -16.23 -19.24
N ARG A 30 -33.66 -16.17 -18.09
CA ARG A 30 -32.23 -16.46 -17.92
C ARG A 30 -32.00 -17.97 -17.74
N ARG A 31 -30.92 -18.49 -18.33
CA ARG A 31 -30.50 -19.90 -18.14
C ARG A 31 -29.60 -20.05 -16.93
N THR A 32 -29.04 -18.94 -16.41
CA THR A 32 -28.14 -18.90 -15.25
C THR A 32 -28.70 -17.95 -14.21
N PRO A 33 -28.56 -18.22 -12.90
CA PRO A 33 -29.04 -17.34 -11.85
C PRO A 33 -28.28 -16.00 -11.80
N GLY A 34 -27.00 -15.97 -12.19
CA GLY A 34 -26.15 -14.79 -12.28
C GLY A 34 -25.91 -14.33 -13.72
N LEU A 35 -24.72 -13.79 -13.99
CA LEU A 35 -24.33 -13.35 -15.33
C LEU A 35 -24.11 -14.53 -16.28
N SER A 36 -24.40 -14.34 -17.57
CA SER A 36 -23.98 -15.24 -18.63
C SER A 36 -22.48 -15.06 -18.95
N ARG A 37 -21.87 -16.02 -19.64
CA ARG A 37 -20.50 -15.90 -20.11
C ARG A 37 -20.32 -14.75 -21.10
N ASP A 38 -21.33 -14.53 -21.95
CA ASP A 38 -21.34 -13.42 -22.91
C ASP A 38 -21.30 -12.07 -22.20
N GLU A 39 -22.14 -11.89 -21.17
CA GLU A 39 -22.18 -10.67 -20.38
C GLU A 39 -20.84 -10.39 -19.68
N VAL A 40 -20.24 -11.40 -19.04
CA VAL A 40 -18.92 -11.24 -18.39
C VAL A 40 -17.84 -10.92 -19.42
N ALA A 41 -17.81 -11.62 -20.55
CA ALA A 41 -16.81 -11.39 -21.59
C ALA A 41 -16.88 -9.98 -22.17
N VAL A 42 -18.08 -9.47 -22.44
CA VAL A 42 -18.30 -8.10 -22.92
C VAL A 42 -17.81 -7.07 -21.88
N MET A 43 -18.19 -7.23 -20.61
CA MET A 43 -17.81 -6.30 -19.53
C MET A 43 -16.31 -6.34 -19.19
N ALA A 44 -15.66 -7.50 -19.35
CA ALA A 44 -14.22 -7.69 -19.13
C ALA A 44 -13.40 -7.45 -20.40
N HIS A 45 -14.01 -7.03 -21.52
CA HIS A 45 -13.33 -6.75 -22.80
C HIS A 45 -12.53 -7.94 -23.37
N VAL A 46 -13.08 -9.17 -23.20
CA VAL A 46 -12.47 -10.39 -23.72
C VAL A 46 -13.43 -11.16 -24.63
N SER A 47 -12.91 -12.11 -25.43
CA SER A 47 -13.81 -12.97 -26.20
C SER A 47 -14.53 -14.01 -25.35
N VAL A 48 -15.76 -14.35 -25.70
CA VAL A 48 -16.56 -15.37 -25.00
C VAL A 48 -15.87 -16.75 -25.00
N ASP A 49 -15.25 -17.11 -26.12
CA ASP A 49 -14.48 -18.36 -26.22
C ASP A 49 -13.30 -18.40 -25.26
N TRP A 50 -12.55 -17.31 -25.19
CA TRP A 50 -11.41 -17.19 -24.28
C TRP A 50 -11.85 -17.26 -22.82
N TYR A 51 -12.89 -16.49 -22.41
CA TYR A 51 -13.45 -16.57 -21.05
C TYR A 51 -13.95 -17.98 -20.72
N THR A 52 -14.64 -18.64 -21.69
CA THR A 52 -15.13 -19.99 -21.53
C THR A 52 -13.99 -20.98 -21.27
N ARG A 53 -12.86 -20.84 -21.96
CA ARG A 53 -11.67 -21.71 -21.76
C ARG A 53 -11.08 -21.54 -20.37
N ILE A 54 -11.00 -20.29 -19.87
CA ILE A 54 -10.52 -20.02 -18.50
C ILE A 54 -11.48 -20.62 -17.47
N GLU A 55 -12.79 -20.38 -17.61
CA GLU A 55 -13.79 -20.93 -16.70
C GLU A 55 -13.79 -22.48 -16.71
N GLN A 56 -13.41 -23.10 -17.82
CA GLN A 56 -13.21 -24.54 -17.91
C GLN A 56 -11.87 -25.04 -17.33
N GLY A 57 -10.98 -24.15 -16.95
CA GLY A 57 -9.67 -24.50 -16.39
C GLY A 57 -8.74 -25.19 -17.40
N ARG A 58 -8.74 -24.73 -18.66
CA ARG A 58 -7.84 -25.30 -19.68
C ARG A 58 -6.42 -24.86 -19.44
N ILE A 59 -5.49 -25.79 -19.32
CA ILE A 59 -4.07 -25.60 -18.94
C ILE A 59 -3.32 -24.62 -19.85
N SER A 60 -3.75 -24.43 -21.09
CA SER A 60 -3.08 -23.54 -22.06
C SER A 60 -3.54 -22.09 -22.01
N VAL A 61 -4.40 -21.71 -21.07
CA VAL A 61 -5.02 -20.38 -21.02
C VAL A 61 -4.91 -19.80 -19.62
N THR A 62 -3.86 -18.98 -19.40
CA THR A 62 -3.70 -18.19 -18.16
C THR A 62 -4.03 -16.73 -18.45
N PRO A 63 -4.90 -16.08 -17.68
CA PRO A 63 -5.17 -14.66 -17.84
C PRO A 63 -3.95 -13.83 -17.48
N SER A 64 -3.71 -12.73 -18.23
CA SER A 64 -2.77 -11.71 -17.78
C SER A 64 -3.30 -11.02 -16.52
N ALA A 65 -2.41 -10.36 -15.74
CA ALA A 65 -2.79 -9.66 -14.53
C ALA A 65 -3.91 -8.63 -14.79
N ASN A 66 -3.84 -7.87 -15.88
CA ASN A 66 -4.85 -6.86 -16.24
C ASN A 66 -6.20 -7.49 -16.53
N VAL A 67 -6.24 -8.56 -17.31
CA VAL A 67 -7.50 -9.27 -17.62
C VAL A 67 -8.09 -9.91 -16.38
N LEU A 68 -7.25 -10.49 -15.50
CA LEU A 68 -7.71 -11.05 -14.23
C LEU A 68 -8.30 -9.97 -13.32
N ALA A 69 -7.69 -8.78 -13.28
CA ALA A 69 -8.21 -7.62 -12.55
C ALA A 69 -9.59 -7.17 -13.10
N ASP A 70 -9.75 -7.11 -14.42
CA ASP A 70 -11.03 -6.78 -15.04
C ASP A 70 -12.12 -7.82 -14.72
N LEU A 71 -11.77 -9.10 -14.73
CA LEU A 71 -12.69 -10.17 -14.32
C LEU A 71 -13.08 -10.06 -12.83
N CYS A 72 -12.13 -9.76 -11.96
CA CYS A 72 -12.39 -9.55 -10.53
C CYS A 72 -13.35 -8.36 -10.32
N ARG A 73 -13.14 -7.25 -11.02
CA ARG A 73 -14.00 -6.07 -10.98
C ARG A 73 -15.41 -6.40 -11.50
N VAL A 74 -15.52 -7.04 -12.65
CA VAL A 74 -16.80 -7.43 -13.27
C VAL A 74 -17.59 -8.40 -12.40
N LEU A 75 -16.92 -9.30 -11.68
CA LEU A 75 -17.55 -10.31 -10.83
C LEU A 75 -17.66 -9.87 -9.36
N ASN A 76 -17.34 -8.60 -9.07
CA ASN A 76 -17.43 -7.99 -7.75
C ASN A 76 -16.71 -8.81 -6.66
N PHE A 77 -15.43 -9.10 -6.90
CA PHE A 77 -14.60 -9.84 -5.93
C PHE A 77 -14.23 -8.94 -4.75
N THR A 78 -14.26 -9.51 -3.56
CA THR A 78 -13.69 -8.89 -2.37
C THR A 78 -12.15 -8.91 -2.43
N ARG A 79 -11.50 -8.08 -1.63
CA ARG A 79 -10.03 -8.03 -1.59
C ARG A 79 -9.37 -9.40 -1.33
N PRO A 80 -9.78 -10.20 -0.32
CA PRO A 80 -9.20 -11.53 -0.12
C PRO A 80 -9.41 -12.47 -1.31
N GLU A 81 -10.54 -12.35 -2.01
CA GLU A 81 -10.80 -13.14 -3.20
C GLU A 81 -9.91 -12.76 -4.38
N ILE A 82 -9.61 -11.46 -4.54
CA ILE A 82 -8.66 -10.95 -5.54
C ILE A 82 -7.27 -11.53 -5.26
N GLU A 83 -6.79 -11.40 -4.03
CA GLU A 83 -5.48 -11.94 -3.62
C GLU A 83 -5.39 -13.46 -3.85
N TYR A 84 -6.45 -14.18 -3.51
CA TYR A 84 -6.54 -15.62 -3.73
C TYR A 84 -6.40 -16.00 -5.21
N VAL A 85 -7.17 -15.39 -6.11
CA VAL A 85 -7.13 -15.75 -7.53
C VAL A 85 -5.84 -15.30 -8.21
N PHE A 86 -5.25 -14.18 -7.78
CA PHE A 86 -3.95 -13.73 -8.27
C PHE A 86 -2.82 -14.67 -7.84
N ASN A 87 -2.85 -15.17 -6.62
CA ASN A 87 -1.92 -16.19 -6.14
C ASN A 87 -2.01 -17.51 -6.94
N LEU A 88 -3.22 -17.91 -7.38
CA LEU A 88 -3.40 -19.09 -8.23
C LEU A 88 -2.65 -19.02 -9.56
N VAL A 89 -2.46 -17.83 -10.10
CA VAL A 89 -1.74 -17.60 -11.37
C VAL A 89 -0.33 -17.04 -11.17
N SER A 90 0.15 -16.98 -9.93
CA SER A 90 1.46 -16.42 -9.56
C SER A 90 1.64 -14.97 -10.05
N ALA A 91 0.58 -14.19 -10.04
CA ALA A 91 0.55 -12.79 -10.40
C ALA A 91 0.35 -11.90 -9.16
N VAL A 92 0.75 -10.63 -9.26
CA VAL A 92 0.51 -9.63 -8.21
C VAL A 92 -0.80 -8.89 -8.54
N PRO A 93 -1.75 -8.79 -7.60
CA PRO A 93 -2.98 -8.04 -7.83
C PRO A 93 -2.67 -6.55 -8.01
N PRO A 94 -3.44 -5.83 -8.87
CA PRO A 94 -3.31 -4.40 -8.97
C PRO A 94 -3.62 -3.76 -7.62
N ARG A 95 -2.83 -2.77 -7.25
CA ARG A 95 -3.03 -2.04 -6.00
C ARG A 95 -4.24 -1.10 -6.14
N THR A 96 -5.13 -1.19 -5.18
CA THR A 96 -6.24 -0.23 -5.05
C THR A 96 -5.72 0.97 -4.26
N GLU A 97 -5.81 2.17 -4.81
CA GLU A 97 -5.55 3.39 -4.05
C GLU A 97 -6.73 3.61 -3.11
N TYR A 98 -6.60 3.15 -1.86
CA TYR A 98 -7.55 3.53 -0.81
C TYR A 98 -7.24 4.96 -0.38
N LYS A 99 -8.21 5.86 -0.56
CA LYS A 99 -8.10 7.27 -0.17
C LYS A 99 -8.54 7.53 1.27
N GLU A 100 -9.32 6.62 1.84
CA GLU A 100 -9.87 6.77 3.19
C GLU A 100 -8.98 6.05 4.20
N VAL A 101 -8.68 6.76 5.28
CA VAL A 101 -7.92 6.18 6.40
C VAL A 101 -8.88 5.37 7.26
N SER A 102 -8.45 4.20 7.72
CA SER A 102 -9.24 3.37 8.62
C SER A 102 -9.52 4.12 9.94
N ASP A 103 -10.78 4.22 10.35
CA ASP A 103 -11.18 4.82 11.63
C ASP A 103 -10.48 4.14 12.81
N THR A 104 -10.31 2.81 12.73
CA THR A 104 -9.59 2.04 13.74
C THR A 104 -8.12 2.47 13.83
N ALA A 105 -7.47 2.69 12.68
CA ALA A 105 -6.09 3.15 12.64
C ALA A 105 -5.94 4.59 13.14
N LEU A 106 -6.89 5.48 12.81
CA LEU A 106 -6.92 6.86 13.34
C LEU A 106 -7.04 6.86 14.85
N ASN A 107 -8.02 6.13 15.40
CA ASN A 107 -8.19 6.01 16.84
C ASN A 107 -6.95 5.43 17.55
N LEU A 108 -6.26 4.50 16.89
CA LEU A 108 -5.04 3.89 17.43
C LEU A 108 -3.91 4.92 17.53
N ILE A 109 -3.61 5.66 16.45
CA ILE A 109 -2.52 6.65 16.48
C ILE A 109 -2.85 7.84 17.40
N ASP A 110 -4.12 8.26 17.48
CA ASP A 110 -4.54 9.36 18.33
C ASP A 110 -4.41 9.02 19.84
N SER A 111 -4.63 7.76 20.19
CA SER A 111 -4.44 7.27 21.57
C SER A 111 -2.98 6.94 21.90
N TYR A 112 -2.08 6.95 20.91
CA TYR A 112 -0.70 6.56 21.12
C TYR A 112 0.14 7.69 21.71
N HIS A 113 0.94 7.36 22.72
CA HIS A 113 1.66 8.32 23.56
C HIS A 113 3.11 8.56 23.10
N ALA A 114 3.39 8.23 21.87
CA ALA A 114 4.65 8.48 21.17
C ALA A 114 4.35 8.86 19.71
N PRO A 115 5.36 9.28 18.90
CA PRO A 115 5.09 9.61 17.49
C PRO A 115 4.46 8.44 16.76
N ALA A 116 3.37 8.70 16.05
CA ALA A 116 2.69 7.69 15.25
C ALA A 116 2.07 8.31 14.00
N PHE A 117 2.05 7.54 12.91
CA PHE A 117 1.48 7.97 11.66
C PHE A 117 0.95 6.80 10.83
N ILE A 118 0.12 7.12 9.86
CA ILE A 118 -0.43 6.16 8.91
C ILE A 118 0.09 6.52 7.52
N MET A 119 0.53 5.54 6.77
CA MET A 119 0.91 5.72 5.36
C MET A 119 0.26 4.66 4.46
N ASP A 120 0.10 5.00 3.18
CA ASP A 120 -0.34 4.07 2.16
C ASP A 120 0.81 3.18 1.65
N ARG A 121 0.50 2.24 0.77
CA ARG A 121 1.50 1.36 0.14
C ARG A 121 2.46 2.08 -0.81
N ASN A 122 2.16 3.31 -1.20
CA ASN A 122 3.08 4.16 -1.97
C ASN A 122 4.02 4.97 -1.07
N LEU A 123 4.00 4.71 0.25
CA LEU A 123 4.77 5.42 1.27
C LEU A 123 4.35 6.88 1.43
N THR A 124 3.08 7.19 1.18
CA THR A 124 2.53 8.54 1.37
C THR A 124 1.83 8.62 2.72
N LEU A 125 2.19 9.59 3.55
CA LEU A 125 1.54 9.82 4.83
C LEU A 125 0.10 10.27 4.62
N LEU A 126 -0.80 9.58 5.31
CA LEU A 126 -2.24 9.82 5.27
C LEU A 126 -2.72 10.55 6.53
N ALA A 127 -2.19 10.20 7.70
CA ALA A 127 -2.51 10.81 8.97
C ALA A 127 -1.31 10.74 9.94
N THR A 128 -1.27 11.65 10.91
CA THR A 128 -0.23 11.72 11.93
C THR A 128 -0.85 12.13 13.27
N ASN A 129 -0.29 11.65 14.37
CA ASN A 129 -0.73 12.12 15.69
C ASN A 129 -0.05 13.44 16.11
N PRO A 130 -0.53 14.13 17.15
CA PRO A 130 0.03 15.42 17.60
C PRO A 130 1.51 15.36 17.99
N ILE A 131 1.97 14.24 18.60
CA ILE A 131 3.39 14.11 19.00
C ILE A 131 4.30 14.02 17.78
N PHE A 132 3.87 13.29 16.74
CA PHE A 132 4.58 13.27 15.47
C PHE A 132 4.72 14.68 14.88
N GLN A 133 3.63 15.47 14.87
CA GLN A 133 3.64 16.82 14.32
C GLN A 133 4.58 17.76 15.12
N GLN A 134 4.67 17.61 16.45
CA GLN A 134 5.59 18.39 17.28
C GLN A 134 7.06 18.08 16.96
N LEU A 135 7.39 16.84 16.59
CA LEU A 135 8.77 16.42 16.29
C LEU A 135 9.16 16.69 14.84
N TYR A 136 8.26 16.43 13.89
CA TYR A 136 8.56 16.39 12.45
C TYR A 136 7.84 17.48 11.64
N GLY A 137 7.04 18.33 12.29
CA GLY A 137 6.23 19.36 11.65
C GLY A 137 4.89 18.88 11.10
N ASP A 138 4.05 19.82 10.67
CA ASP A 138 2.74 19.53 10.09
C ASP A 138 2.88 19.07 8.63
N TRP A 139 2.41 17.84 8.36
CA TRP A 139 2.46 17.23 7.04
C TRP A 139 1.14 17.36 6.27
N ASN A 140 0.08 17.80 6.93
CA ASN A 140 -1.26 17.88 6.34
C ASN A 140 -1.41 19.02 5.32
N LEU A 141 -0.60 20.08 5.45
CA LEU A 141 -0.65 21.28 4.61
C LEU A 141 0.14 21.16 3.30
N THR A 142 0.64 19.98 2.95
CA THR A 142 1.54 19.77 1.81
C THR A 142 0.91 18.96 0.68
N THR A 143 1.56 18.94 -0.49
CA THR A 143 1.13 18.10 -1.62
C THR A 143 1.33 16.60 -1.32
N LEU A 144 0.66 15.72 -2.07
CA LEU A 144 0.85 14.28 -1.95
C LEU A 144 2.33 13.88 -2.10
N LEU A 145 3.05 14.51 -3.02
CA LEU A 145 4.48 14.27 -3.20
C LEU A 145 5.29 14.64 -1.95
N ASN A 146 5.00 15.79 -1.36
CA ASN A 146 5.71 16.26 -0.16
C ASN A 146 5.37 15.45 1.09
N ARG A 147 4.23 14.74 1.09
CA ARG A 147 3.85 13.79 2.14
C ARG A 147 4.48 12.41 1.93
N ASN A 148 5.12 12.16 0.80
CA ASN A 148 5.77 10.87 0.55
C ASN A 148 7.03 10.71 1.39
N TRP A 149 7.17 9.57 2.05
CA TRP A 149 8.26 9.27 2.97
C TRP A 149 9.64 9.33 2.30
N VAL A 150 9.76 8.80 1.08
CA VAL A 150 11.00 8.85 0.30
C VAL A 150 11.35 10.30 -0.05
N TRP A 151 10.38 11.06 -0.56
CA TRP A 151 10.58 12.47 -0.88
C TRP A 151 11.08 13.24 0.34
N ARG A 152 10.46 13.06 1.51
CA ARG A 152 10.82 13.71 2.77
C ARG A 152 12.23 13.36 3.22
N THR A 153 12.62 12.11 3.11
CA THR A 153 13.95 11.67 3.52
C THR A 153 15.06 12.44 2.80
N PHE A 154 14.86 12.83 1.54
CA PHE A 154 15.88 13.48 0.72
C PHE A 154 15.68 15.01 0.53
N ASN A 155 14.45 15.51 0.65
CA ASN A 155 14.14 16.92 0.36
C ASN A 155 13.71 17.73 1.60
N SER A 156 13.59 17.14 2.79
CA SER A 156 13.27 17.87 4.02
C SER A 156 14.51 18.09 4.85
N ASP A 157 14.98 19.34 4.92
CA ASP A 157 16.11 19.71 5.76
C ASP A 157 15.84 19.42 7.24
N LEU A 158 14.59 19.63 7.70
CA LEU A 158 14.19 19.34 9.07
C LEU A 158 14.38 17.85 9.37
N PHE A 159 13.91 16.97 8.50
CA PHE A 159 14.02 15.53 8.69
C PHE A 159 15.49 15.05 8.58
N ARG A 160 16.23 15.57 7.60
CA ARG A 160 17.64 15.23 7.38
C ARG A 160 18.53 15.65 8.56
N ASN A 161 18.28 16.83 9.13
CA ASN A 161 19.08 17.37 10.24
C ASN A 161 18.67 16.79 11.60
N ALA A 162 17.42 16.38 11.76
CA ALA A 162 16.93 15.80 13.01
C ALA A 162 17.50 14.39 13.26
N LEU A 163 17.69 13.59 12.22
CA LEU A 163 18.18 12.21 12.36
C LEU A 163 19.71 12.17 12.40
N THR A 164 20.28 11.85 13.55
CA THR A 164 21.76 11.68 13.71
C THR A 164 22.31 10.56 12.83
N SER A 165 21.53 9.49 12.61
CA SER A 165 21.87 8.36 11.76
C SER A 165 21.20 8.43 10.37
N TRP A 166 21.00 9.63 9.83
CA TRP A 166 20.28 9.85 8.56
C TRP A 166 20.83 8.99 7.40
N SER A 167 22.13 8.84 7.28
CA SER A 167 22.76 8.03 6.22
C SER A 167 22.31 6.56 6.26
N GLN A 168 22.24 5.95 7.43
CA GLN A 168 21.77 4.56 7.57
C GLN A 168 20.27 4.46 7.32
N TYR A 169 19.51 5.43 7.81
CA TYR A 169 18.06 5.47 7.63
C TYR A 169 17.69 5.67 6.16
N SER A 170 18.36 6.58 5.45
CA SER A 170 18.15 6.79 4.02
C SER A 170 18.44 5.54 3.18
N GLN A 171 19.47 4.76 3.52
CA GLN A 171 19.74 3.48 2.88
C GLN A 171 18.58 2.49 3.05
N TYR A 172 18.04 2.41 4.25
CA TYR A 172 16.87 1.57 4.51
C TYR A 172 15.63 2.03 3.70
N VAL A 173 15.34 3.33 3.72
CA VAL A 173 14.19 3.91 2.97
C VAL A 173 14.30 3.63 1.48
N VAL A 174 15.49 3.79 0.88
CA VAL A 174 15.72 3.51 -0.54
C VAL A 174 15.53 2.02 -0.85
N ALA A 175 16.03 1.14 0.02
CA ALA A 175 15.91 -0.30 -0.17
C ALA A 175 14.44 -0.78 -0.10
N VAL A 176 13.62 -0.21 0.80
CA VAL A 176 12.18 -0.44 0.85
C VAL A 176 11.49 0.13 -0.38
N PHE A 177 11.81 1.37 -0.76
CA PHE A 177 11.24 2.02 -1.94
C PHE A 177 11.52 1.24 -3.23
N ARG A 178 12.73 0.73 -3.41
CA ARG A 178 13.09 -0.09 -4.57
C ARG A 178 12.16 -1.28 -4.73
N LYS A 179 11.87 -1.99 -3.64
CA LYS A 179 10.93 -3.12 -3.66
C LYS A 179 9.55 -2.66 -4.11
N ILE A 180 9.00 -1.63 -3.46
CA ILE A 180 7.66 -1.10 -3.77
C ILE A 180 7.58 -0.60 -5.22
N TYR A 181 8.61 0.10 -5.69
CA TYR A 181 8.69 0.60 -7.06
C TYR A 181 8.71 -0.55 -8.08
N SER A 182 9.46 -1.62 -7.81
CA SER A 182 9.53 -2.79 -8.70
C SER A 182 8.22 -3.58 -8.78
N GLU A 183 7.43 -3.57 -7.73
CA GLU A 183 6.11 -4.22 -7.68
C GLU A 183 5.01 -3.42 -8.41
N ASN A 184 5.27 -2.15 -8.75
CA ASN A 184 4.32 -1.25 -9.43
C ASN A 184 5.00 -0.41 -10.50
N PRO A 185 5.54 -1.03 -11.55
CA PRO A 185 6.32 -0.32 -12.57
C PRO A 185 5.51 0.72 -13.36
N ASP A 186 4.18 0.55 -13.43
CA ASP A 186 3.27 1.45 -14.17
C ASP A 186 2.72 2.60 -13.30
N SER A 187 3.10 2.70 -12.03
CA SER A 187 2.63 3.75 -11.13
C SER A 187 3.24 5.11 -11.51
N LYS A 188 2.40 6.01 -12.04
CA LYS A 188 2.81 7.38 -12.36
C LYS A 188 3.26 8.15 -11.12
N PHE A 189 2.65 7.88 -9.97
CA PHE A 189 3.00 8.56 -8.73
C PHE A 189 4.38 8.09 -8.21
N LEU A 190 4.65 6.78 -8.18
CA LEU A 190 5.98 6.27 -7.78
C LEU A 190 7.08 6.72 -8.75
N LEU A 191 6.78 6.82 -10.04
CA LEU A 191 7.69 7.41 -11.01
C LEU A 191 7.95 8.90 -10.72
N GLN A 192 6.94 9.67 -10.31
CA GLN A 192 7.09 11.05 -9.89
C GLN A 192 7.97 11.17 -8.64
N VAL A 193 7.75 10.31 -7.63
CA VAL A 193 8.60 10.23 -6.43
C VAL A 193 10.06 9.96 -6.81
N PHE A 194 10.31 8.90 -7.62
CA PHE A 194 11.65 8.56 -8.10
C PHE A 194 12.31 9.75 -8.82
N ASN A 195 11.60 10.40 -9.74
CA ASN A 195 12.11 11.54 -10.49
C ASN A 195 12.45 12.74 -9.61
N SER A 196 11.78 12.90 -8.46
CA SER A 196 12.02 13.99 -7.52
C SER A 196 13.29 13.84 -6.67
N VAL A 197 13.75 12.59 -6.49
CA VAL A 197 14.92 12.26 -5.65
C VAL A 197 16.13 11.77 -6.42
N LYS A 198 15.97 11.30 -7.65
CA LYS A 198 17.04 10.68 -8.47
C LYS A 198 18.22 11.60 -8.80
N LYS A 199 18.15 12.90 -8.49
CA LYS A 199 19.24 13.87 -8.67
C LYS A 199 20.03 14.10 -7.39
N ASP A 200 19.54 13.64 -6.24
CA ASP A 200 20.27 13.72 -4.98
C ASP A 200 21.43 12.72 -4.97
N PRO A 201 22.69 13.18 -4.77
CA PRO A 201 23.84 12.29 -4.81
C PRO A 201 23.76 11.14 -3.80
N SER A 202 23.21 11.41 -2.60
CA SER A 202 23.05 10.40 -1.56
C SER A 202 21.99 9.34 -1.95
N PHE A 203 20.95 9.75 -2.70
CA PHE A 203 19.97 8.80 -3.25
C PHE A 203 20.61 7.91 -4.31
N ILE A 204 21.37 8.50 -5.25
CA ILE A 204 22.04 7.75 -6.34
C ILE A 204 23.02 6.74 -5.75
N GLU A 205 23.85 7.15 -4.80
CA GLU A 205 24.82 6.26 -4.15
C GLU A 205 24.15 5.01 -3.59
N VAL A 206 23.05 5.17 -2.85
CA VAL A 206 22.30 4.04 -2.29
C VAL A 206 21.55 3.27 -3.37
N TRP A 207 20.97 3.97 -4.34
CA TRP A 207 20.24 3.32 -5.43
C TRP A 207 21.14 2.40 -6.25
N ASP A 208 22.38 2.76 -6.49
CA ASP A 208 23.34 1.96 -7.25
C ASP A 208 23.86 0.73 -6.51
N THR A 209 23.68 0.66 -5.19
CA THR A 209 24.01 -0.58 -4.41
C THR A 209 23.07 -1.74 -4.68
N LEU A 210 21.92 -1.51 -5.34
CA LEU A 210 20.86 -2.49 -5.63
C LEU A 210 20.25 -3.15 -4.38
N ALA A 211 20.40 -2.54 -3.21
CA ALA A 211 19.83 -3.04 -1.96
C ALA A 211 18.30 -3.09 -2.03
N VAL A 212 17.71 -4.15 -1.51
CA VAL A 212 16.26 -4.37 -1.38
C VAL A 212 15.95 -4.77 0.06
N SER A 213 14.90 -4.23 0.64
CA SER A 213 14.46 -4.56 2.00
C SER A 213 12.94 -4.64 2.10
N ASN A 214 12.47 -5.45 3.03
CA ASN A 214 11.13 -5.33 3.60
C ASN A 214 11.15 -4.29 4.72
N PHE A 215 9.96 -3.90 5.20
CA PHE A 215 9.85 -3.19 6.45
C PHE A 215 10.46 -4.01 7.59
N LYS A 216 11.18 -3.34 8.46
CA LYS A 216 11.79 -3.90 9.67
C LYS A 216 11.94 -2.79 10.70
N THR A 217 11.97 -3.16 11.97
CA THR A 217 12.23 -2.25 13.08
C THR A 217 13.50 -1.44 12.84
N GLN A 218 13.41 -0.11 13.01
CA GLN A 218 14.53 0.81 12.94
C GLN A 218 14.83 1.41 14.31
N ARG A 219 16.08 1.78 14.54
CA ARG A 219 16.51 2.52 15.72
C ARG A 219 16.91 3.91 15.28
N LEU A 220 16.23 4.92 15.80
CA LEU A 220 16.37 6.30 15.39
C LEU A 220 16.99 7.10 16.54
N LEU A 221 18.02 7.87 16.24
CA LEU A 221 18.51 8.91 17.12
C LEU A 221 18.10 10.25 16.54
N LEU A 222 17.17 10.91 17.21
CA LEU A 222 16.59 12.17 16.80
C LEU A 222 17.08 13.29 17.70
N ASN A 223 17.56 14.37 17.12
CA ASN A 223 17.91 15.59 17.85
C ASN A 223 16.84 16.65 17.61
N ASN A 224 16.01 16.90 18.62
CA ASN A 224 14.92 17.87 18.56
C ASN A 224 15.29 19.14 19.37
N HIS A 225 15.03 20.30 18.79
CA HIS A 225 15.37 21.60 19.40
C HIS A 225 14.71 21.85 20.77
N SER A 226 13.49 21.29 20.99
CA SER A 226 12.68 21.56 22.18
C SER A 226 12.95 20.59 23.34
N VAL A 227 13.30 19.33 23.02
CA VAL A 227 13.43 18.26 24.02
C VAL A 227 14.82 17.60 24.00
N GLY A 228 15.70 17.99 23.06
CA GLY A 228 17.03 17.41 22.88
C GLY A 228 17.02 16.02 22.23
N GLU A 229 18.00 15.19 22.54
CA GLU A 229 18.13 13.85 21.94
C GLU A 229 17.02 12.91 22.39
N LEU A 230 16.46 12.18 21.42
CA LEU A 230 15.49 11.09 21.61
C LEU A 230 16.02 9.83 20.95
N TYR A 231 15.95 8.72 21.67
CA TYR A 231 16.20 7.38 21.13
C TYR A 231 14.87 6.69 20.89
N LEU A 232 14.50 6.50 19.62
CA LEU A 232 13.23 5.95 19.20
C LEU A 232 13.42 4.60 18.51
N ILE A 233 12.42 3.74 18.66
CA ILE A 233 12.32 2.44 17.98
C ILE A 233 11.10 2.48 17.08
N GLU A 234 11.32 2.63 15.77
CA GLU A 234 10.27 2.63 14.76
C GLU A 234 9.83 1.20 14.45
N ASN A 235 8.55 0.95 14.61
CA ASN A 235 7.88 -0.29 14.27
C ASN A 235 6.76 -0.03 13.25
N ILE A 236 6.54 -0.97 12.33
CA ILE A 236 5.55 -0.84 11.25
C ILE A 236 4.61 -2.04 11.29
N LEU A 237 3.32 -1.77 11.37
CA LEU A 237 2.26 -2.75 11.28
C LEU A 237 1.44 -2.53 10.02
N GLU A 238 1.11 -3.60 9.33
CA GLU A 238 0.25 -3.58 8.15
C GLU A 238 -1.21 -3.77 8.55
N ILE A 239 -2.11 -2.99 7.93
CA ILE A 239 -3.56 -3.18 7.97
C ILE A 239 -3.97 -3.71 6.59
N PRO A 240 -4.11 -5.05 6.43
CA PRO A 240 -4.31 -5.68 5.12
C PRO A 240 -5.60 -5.23 4.42
N GLU A 241 -6.68 -4.97 5.19
CA GLU A 241 -8.01 -4.65 4.65
C GLU A 241 -8.03 -3.36 3.83
N VAL A 242 -7.17 -2.40 4.19
CA VAL A 242 -7.12 -1.07 3.56
C VAL A 242 -5.79 -0.77 2.89
N ASP A 243 -4.88 -1.73 2.83
CA ASP A 243 -3.55 -1.56 2.23
C ASP A 243 -2.75 -0.39 2.84
N GLN A 244 -2.81 -0.24 4.16
CA GLN A 244 -2.17 0.84 4.90
C GLN A 244 -1.18 0.28 5.92
N TYR A 245 -0.24 1.12 6.32
CA TYR A 245 0.72 0.84 7.38
C TYR A 245 0.51 1.83 8.51
N VAL A 246 0.53 1.33 9.75
CA VAL A 246 0.63 2.15 10.95
C VAL A 246 2.06 2.06 11.44
N VAL A 247 2.68 3.21 11.64
CA VAL A 247 4.05 3.33 12.10
C VAL A 247 4.04 3.97 13.49
N PHE A 248 4.79 3.37 14.41
CA PHE A 248 4.96 3.83 15.78
C PHE A 248 6.44 4.01 16.08
N GLU A 249 6.78 5.06 16.77
CA GLU A 249 8.15 5.33 17.22
C GLU A 249 8.21 5.29 18.75
N ASP A 250 8.37 4.08 19.30
CA ASP A 250 8.46 3.85 20.74
C ASP A 250 9.71 4.47 21.36
N ALA A 251 9.63 4.85 22.64
CA ALA A 251 10.81 5.24 23.40
C ALA A 251 11.77 4.06 23.55
N GLY A 252 13.02 4.21 23.10
CA GLY A 252 14.07 3.20 23.21
C GLY A 252 14.75 3.17 24.59
N ASP A 253 14.51 4.21 25.43
CA ASP A 253 15.03 4.31 26.80
C ASP A 253 14.10 5.13 27.70
N GLN A 254 14.37 5.08 29.00
CA GLN A 254 13.57 5.80 30.01
C GLN A 254 13.67 7.32 29.89
N ALA A 255 14.81 7.84 29.45
CA ALA A 255 14.99 9.29 29.28
C ALA A 255 14.11 9.82 28.13
N THR A 256 14.06 9.10 27.02
CA THR A 256 13.17 9.39 25.89
C THR A 256 11.69 9.28 26.29
N LEU A 257 11.30 8.23 27.06
CA LEU A 257 9.94 8.07 27.53
C LEU A 257 9.49 9.29 28.36
N ASN A 258 10.30 9.74 29.32
CA ASN A 258 10.01 10.90 30.14
C ASN A 258 9.85 12.18 29.31
N LYS A 259 10.66 12.36 28.26
CA LYS A 259 10.56 13.50 27.34
C LYS A 259 9.27 13.46 26.53
N LEU A 260 8.91 12.33 25.95
CA LEU A 260 7.65 12.15 25.21
C LEU A 260 6.43 12.44 26.09
N GLN A 261 6.42 11.93 27.35
CA GLN A 261 5.37 12.23 28.31
C GLN A 261 5.25 13.73 28.60
N SER A 262 6.37 14.47 28.68
CA SER A 262 6.35 15.91 28.89
C SER A 262 5.76 16.70 27.71
N MET A 263 5.83 16.16 26.48
CA MET A 263 5.23 16.76 25.29
C MET A 263 3.72 16.64 25.24
N MET A 264 3.15 15.62 25.86
CA MET A 264 1.70 15.42 25.93
C MET A 264 0.98 16.41 26.86
N CYS A 265 1.70 16.99 27.81
CA CYS A 265 1.16 17.95 28.79
C CYS A 265 1.19 19.40 28.29
N ARG A 266 1.64 19.65 27.08
CA ARG A 266 1.71 20.98 26.45
C ARG A 266 0.65 21.12 25.37
#